data_8a2194bc5f9c67ad78ea0e9adca4606d
#
_entry.id   8a2194bc5f9c67ad78ea0e9adca4606d
#
_cell.length_a   1.000
_cell.length_b   1.000
_cell.length_c   1.000
_cell.angle_alpha   90.00
_cell.angle_beta   90.00
_cell.angle_gamma   90.00
#
_symmetry.space_group_name_H-M   'P 1'
#
loop_
_entity.id
_entity.type
_entity.pdbx_description
1 polymer ?
#
loop_
_entity_poly.entity_id
_entity_poly.type
_entity_poly.pdbx_seq_one_letter_code
_entity_poly.pdbx_strand_id
1 'polypeptide(L)'
;FKDMPSKDWFNFEGNYVQTSFKTATQMDPYASDYEKKIAIDGWFTLTMPDFNQRNRHVATYLIQSSIWWIEYAGINGIRQDTHPYADFDMMARWCKAVNEEYPKFNIVGETWLGNNVLISYWQKDSRLVYPKNSNLPTVMDFPLMEEMNKAFDEETTEWNGGLFRLYEYLSQDIVYSHPMSLLTFLDNHDTSRFYRSEADTKNLDRYKQALTFLLTTRGIPQIYYGTEILMAADKANGDGLLRCDFPGGWPNDTKNCFDAANRTPQQNEAFSFMQKLLQWRKGNEVIAKGQLKHFAPNKGVYVYERKYGDKSVVVFL
;
A
#
# COMPACT_ATOMS: atom_id res chain seq x y z
N PHE A 1 10.29 26.26 -9.21
CA PHE A 1 10.00 25.15 -10.15
C PHE A 1 9.02 25.55 -11.25
N LYS A 2 7.87 26.18 -10.92
CA LYS A 2 6.80 26.48 -11.90
C LYS A 2 7.18 27.42 -13.05
N ASP A 3 8.38 27.97 -13.02
CA ASP A 3 8.91 28.84 -14.09
C ASP A 3 9.94 28.10 -14.98
N MET A 4 10.21 26.81 -14.71
CA MET A 4 11.25 26.05 -15.41
C MET A 4 10.67 24.82 -16.12
N PRO A 5 11.10 24.53 -17.36
CA PRO A 5 11.77 25.47 -18.28
C PRO A 5 10.79 26.43 -18.94
N SER A 6 9.48 26.13 -18.92
CA SER A 6 8.42 26.99 -19.42
C SER A 6 7.09 26.67 -18.75
N LYS A 7 6.10 27.58 -18.84
CA LYS A 7 4.81 27.43 -18.16
C LYS A 7 3.99 26.23 -18.63
N ASP A 8 4.16 25.79 -19.86
CA ASP A 8 3.47 24.64 -20.43
C ASP A 8 3.96 23.28 -19.89
N TRP A 9 5.04 23.30 -19.07
CA TRP A 9 5.45 22.13 -18.28
C TRP A 9 4.49 21.82 -17.13
N PHE A 10 3.69 22.81 -16.74
CA PHE A 10 2.74 22.68 -15.65
C PHE A 10 1.31 22.78 -16.15
N ASN A 11 0.42 21.99 -15.57
CA ASN A 11 -0.99 22.10 -15.85
C ASN A 11 -1.50 23.49 -15.46
N PHE A 12 -2.53 23.95 -16.18
CA PHE A 12 -3.07 25.30 -16.09
C PHE A 12 -2.02 26.41 -16.34
N GLU A 13 -1.00 26.13 -17.16
CA GLU A 13 0.06 27.07 -17.53
C GLU A 13 0.77 27.70 -16.30
N GLY A 14 0.92 26.90 -15.24
CA GLY A 14 1.54 27.34 -14.00
C GLY A 14 0.63 28.13 -13.06
N ASN A 15 -0.67 28.23 -13.35
CA ASN A 15 -1.65 28.84 -12.47
C ASN A 15 -2.21 27.79 -11.49
N TYR A 16 -2.37 28.18 -10.23
CA TYR A 16 -2.95 27.30 -9.24
C TYR A 16 -4.44 27.07 -9.48
N VAL A 17 -4.80 25.82 -9.67
CA VAL A 17 -6.16 25.29 -9.61
C VAL A 17 -6.12 24.06 -8.74
N GLN A 18 -6.82 24.06 -7.63
CA GLN A 18 -6.80 22.92 -6.69
C GLN A 18 -7.46 21.70 -7.30
N THR A 19 -6.82 20.52 -7.11
CA THR A 19 -7.44 19.24 -7.49
C THR A 19 -8.71 18.98 -6.67
N SER A 20 -9.69 18.31 -7.30
CA SER A 20 -10.88 17.84 -6.59
C SER A 20 -10.62 16.67 -5.66
N PHE A 21 -9.45 16.03 -5.73
CA PHE A 21 -9.08 14.77 -5.06
C PHE A 21 -10.01 13.57 -5.41
N LYS A 22 -10.82 13.68 -6.44
CA LYS A 22 -11.79 12.65 -6.84
C LYS A 22 -11.23 11.78 -7.97
N THR A 23 -10.16 11.06 -7.70
CA THR A 23 -9.44 10.25 -8.71
C THR A 23 -10.27 9.15 -9.34
N ALA A 24 -11.36 8.70 -8.68
CA ALA A 24 -12.32 7.76 -9.27
C ALA A 24 -12.93 8.27 -10.59
N THR A 25 -12.94 9.58 -10.83
CA THR A 25 -13.44 10.18 -12.08
C THR A 25 -12.69 9.70 -13.33
N GLN A 26 -11.43 9.27 -13.19
CA GLN A 26 -10.66 8.74 -14.32
C GLN A 26 -11.27 7.47 -14.93
N MET A 27 -11.89 6.63 -14.13
CA MET A 27 -12.49 5.37 -14.53
C MET A 27 -14.02 5.37 -14.53
N ASP A 28 -14.63 6.44 -14.02
CA ASP A 28 -16.06 6.62 -14.00
C ASP A 28 -16.60 6.87 -15.43
N PRO A 29 -17.46 6.00 -15.99
CA PRO A 29 -18.01 6.17 -17.33
C PRO A 29 -18.96 7.35 -17.45
N TYR A 30 -19.43 7.90 -16.34
CA TYR A 30 -20.40 9.00 -16.27
C TYR A 30 -19.78 10.35 -15.90
N ALA A 31 -18.50 10.35 -15.48
CA ALA A 31 -17.83 11.59 -15.11
C ALA A 31 -17.68 12.54 -16.32
N SER A 32 -17.94 13.81 -16.10
CA SER A 32 -17.71 14.84 -17.12
C SER A 32 -16.20 15.04 -17.38
N ASP A 33 -15.86 15.53 -18.57
CA ASP A 33 -14.46 15.85 -18.89
C ASP A 33 -13.89 16.95 -17.98
N TYR A 34 -14.74 17.86 -17.49
CA TYR A 34 -14.37 18.87 -16.52
C TYR A 34 -13.91 18.24 -15.19
N GLU A 35 -14.70 17.32 -14.63
CA GLU A 35 -14.38 16.64 -13.38
C GLU A 35 -13.09 15.81 -13.51
N LYS A 36 -12.94 15.08 -14.62
CA LYS A 36 -11.73 14.33 -14.94
C LYS A 36 -10.50 15.26 -15.00
N LYS A 37 -10.62 16.38 -15.70
CA LYS A 37 -9.57 17.36 -15.83
C LYS A 37 -9.15 17.95 -14.48
N ILE A 38 -10.09 18.36 -13.64
CA ILE A 38 -9.77 18.94 -12.33
C ILE A 38 -9.13 17.91 -11.39
N ALA A 39 -9.55 16.65 -11.46
CA ALA A 39 -8.97 15.60 -10.63
C ALA A 39 -7.51 15.29 -11.00
N ILE A 40 -7.18 15.32 -12.30
CA ILE A 40 -5.85 14.90 -12.83
C ILE A 40 -4.90 16.08 -12.96
N ASP A 41 -5.38 17.22 -13.43
CA ASP A 41 -4.54 18.39 -13.74
C ASP A 41 -4.44 19.36 -12.54
N GLY A 42 -5.31 19.19 -11.54
CA GLY A 42 -5.34 20.08 -10.38
C GLY A 42 -4.15 19.89 -9.46
N TRP A 43 -3.67 20.96 -8.86
CA TRP A 43 -2.56 20.95 -7.92
C TRP A 43 -3.04 20.59 -6.51
N PHE A 44 -2.24 19.94 -5.71
CA PHE A 44 -2.58 19.66 -4.31
C PHE A 44 -2.62 20.92 -3.46
N THR A 45 -1.62 21.75 -3.60
CA THR A 45 -1.53 23.06 -2.91
C THR A 45 -0.87 24.09 -3.82
N LEU A 46 -0.94 25.35 -3.45
CA LEU A 46 -0.28 26.45 -4.17
C LEU A 46 1.24 26.23 -4.36
N THR A 47 1.87 25.50 -3.45
CA THR A 47 3.32 25.26 -3.44
C THR A 47 3.71 23.94 -4.10
N MET A 48 2.73 23.13 -4.56
CA MET A 48 2.94 21.84 -5.23
C MET A 48 2.37 21.90 -6.65
N PRO A 49 3.08 22.54 -7.60
CA PRO A 49 2.64 22.63 -8.98
C PRO A 49 2.58 21.27 -9.64
N ASP A 50 1.49 20.99 -10.34
CA ASP A 50 1.30 19.74 -11.04
C ASP A 50 1.93 19.77 -12.44
N PHE A 51 2.72 18.73 -12.75
CA PHE A 51 3.35 18.60 -14.05
C PHE A 51 2.34 18.25 -15.16
N ASN A 52 2.45 18.92 -16.31
CA ASN A 52 1.72 18.54 -17.51
C ASN A 52 2.35 17.30 -18.16
N GLN A 53 1.98 16.10 -17.70
CA GLN A 53 2.55 14.84 -18.18
C GLN A 53 2.22 14.56 -19.67
N ARG A 54 1.23 15.25 -20.26
CA ARG A 54 0.92 15.19 -21.70
C ARG A 54 1.89 15.97 -22.57
N ASN A 55 2.65 16.91 -21.96
CA ASN A 55 3.78 17.53 -22.65
C ASN A 55 4.89 16.47 -22.85
N ARG A 56 5.28 16.25 -24.12
CA ARG A 56 6.27 15.22 -24.47
C ARG A 56 7.62 15.41 -23.79
N HIS A 57 8.03 16.65 -23.57
CA HIS A 57 9.31 16.95 -22.94
C HIS A 57 9.29 16.66 -21.44
N VAL A 58 8.18 16.98 -20.77
CA VAL A 58 7.94 16.61 -19.36
C VAL A 58 7.95 15.10 -19.22
N ALA A 59 7.18 14.38 -20.04
CA ALA A 59 7.13 12.93 -20.00
C ALA A 59 8.51 12.29 -20.21
N THR A 60 9.27 12.76 -21.20
CA THR A 60 10.65 12.28 -21.46
C THR A 60 11.57 12.57 -20.27
N TYR A 61 11.51 13.78 -19.73
CA TYR A 61 12.30 14.16 -18.55
C TYR A 61 12.03 13.25 -17.36
N LEU A 62 10.76 13.01 -17.03
CA LEU A 62 10.37 12.17 -15.87
C LEU A 62 10.81 10.71 -16.05
N ILE A 63 10.66 10.14 -17.26
CA ILE A 63 11.14 8.78 -17.59
C ILE A 63 12.66 8.70 -17.45
N GLN A 64 13.38 9.60 -18.09
CA GLN A 64 14.85 9.61 -18.07
C GLN A 64 15.40 9.89 -16.67
N SER A 65 14.79 10.79 -15.92
CA SER A 65 15.15 11.06 -14.53
C SER A 65 15.01 9.81 -13.65
N SER A 66 13.94 9.03 -13.84
CA SER A 66 13.74 7.79 -13.11
C SER A 66 14.81 6.75 -13.42
N ILE A 67 15.13 6.56 -14.70
CA ILE A 67 16.20 5.65 -15.17
C ILE A 67 17.56 6.12 -14.63
N TRP A 68 17.81 7.42 -14.68
CA TRP A 68 19.06 8.00 -14.17
C TRP A 68 19.22 7.73 -12.67
N TRP A 69 18.16 7.89 -11.85
CA TRP A 69 18.21 7.60 -10.43
C TRP A 69 18.42 6.12 -10.15
N ILE A 70 17.80 5.22 -10.94
CA ILE A 70 18.02 3.77 -10.82
C ILE A 70 19.50 3.45 -11.00
N GLU A 71 20.12 3.98 -12.06
CA GLU A 71 21.53 3.76 -12.36
C GLU A 71 22.46 4.43 -11.33
N TYR A 72 22.22 5.70 -11.04
CA TYR A 72 23.09 6.49 -10.17
C TYR A 72 23.10 6.00 -8.71
N ALA A 73 21.95 5.68 -8.19
CA ALA A 73 21.81 5.29 -6.78
C ALA A 73 21.71 3.77 -6.55
N GLY A 74 21.62 2.96 -7.62
CA GLY A 74 21.50 1.51 -7.52
C GLY A 74 20.21 1.06 -6.83
N ILE A 75 19.10 1.80 -7.00
CA ILE A 75 17.82 1.47 -6.37
C ILE A 75 17.17 0.26 -7.03
N ASN A 76 16.45 -0.55 -6.24
CA ASN A 76 15.88 -1.82 -6.68
C ASN A 76 14.35 -1.79 -6.87
N GLY A 77 13.71 -0.67 -6.59
CA GLY A 77 12.27 -0.49 -6.74
C GLY A 77 11.86 0.96 -6.53
N ILE A 78 10.66 1.32 -6.99
CA ILE A 78 10.05 2.65 -6.82
C ILE A 78 8.69 2.49 -6.16
N ARG A 79 8.42 3.29 -5.15
CA ARG A 79 7.05 3.58 -4.72
C ARG A 79 6.65 4.92 -5.35
N GLN A 80 5.68 4.86 -6.24
CA GLN A 80 5.12 6.04 -6.90
C GLN A 80 3.98 6.60 -6.07
N ASP A 81 4.24 7.72 -5.44
CA ASP A 81 3.28 8.51 -4.68
C ASP A 81 2.11 8.96 -5.55
N THR A 82 0.89 8.98 -4.99
CA THR A 82 -0.30 9.55 -5.64
C THR A 82 -0.52 9.10 -7.10
N HIS A 83 -0.23 7.85 -7.42
CA HIS A 83 -0.25 7.32 -8.79
C HIS A 83 -1.52 7.64 -9.59
N PRO A 84 -2.75 7.58 -9.02
CA PRO A 84 -3.99 7.88 -9.74
C PRO A 84 -4.24 9.35 -10.04
N TYR A 85 -3.41 10.26 -9.57
CA TYR A 85 -3.55 11.70 -9.83
C TYR A 85 -2.86 12.16 -11.09
N ALA A 86 -2.01 11.31 -11.70
CA ALA A 86 -1.31 11.62 -12.93
C ALA A 86 -2.05 11.09 -14.17
N ASP A 87 -1.66 11.60 -15.35
CA ASP A 87 -2.20 11.13 -16.63
C ASP A 87 -1.93 9.63 -16.84
N PHE A 88 -3.00 8.86 -17.06
CA PHE A 88 -2.92 7.40 -17.19
C PHE A 88 -1.96 6.94 -18.29
N ASP A 89 -2.04 7.56 -19.48
CA ASP A 89 -1.27 7.13 -20.65
C ASP A 89 0.23 7.43 -20.44
N MET A 90 0.54 8.55 -19.77
CA MET A 90 1.92 8.86 -19.40
C MET A 90 2.44 7.90 -18.37
N MET A 91 1.68 7.60 -17.31
CA MET A 91 2.09 6.66 -16.26
C MET A 91 2.28 5.24 -16.83
N ALA A 92 1.42 4.83 -17.74
CA ALA A 92 1.57 3.54 -18.43
C ALA A 92 2.86 3.47 -19.27
N ARG A 93 3.22 4.57 -19.97
CA ARG A 93 4.49 4.68 -20.72
C ARG A 93 5.70 4.68 -19.80
N TRP A 94 5.62 5.39 -18.68
CA TRP A 94 6.68 5.44 -17.67
C TRP A 94 6.93 4.04 -17.05
N CYS A 95 5.88 3.36 -16.61
CA CYS A 95 5.99 1.99 -16.10
C CYS A 95 6.59 1.04 -17.14
N LYS A 96 6.12 1.14 -18.41
CA LYS A 96 6.62 0.33 -19.50
C LYS A 96 8.11 0.57 -19.75
N ALA A 97 8.54 1.83 -19.87
CA ALA A 97 9.93 2.20 -20.14
C ALA A 97 10.87 1.69 -19.04
N VAL A 98 10.51 1.86 -17.76
CA VAL A 98 11.32 1.36 -16.64
C VAL A 98 11.38 -0.18 -16.64
N ASN A 99 10.25 -0.87 -16.88
CA ASN A 99 10.23 -2.34 -16.85
C ASN A 99 10.87 -2.98 -18.11
N GLU A 100 10.93 -2.28 -19.24
CA GLU A 100 11.67 -2.74 -20.43
C GLU A 100 13.18 -2.66 -20.21
N GLU A 101 13.66 -1.58 -19.57
CA GLU A 101 15.08 -1.41 -19.22
C GLU A 101 15.49 -2.36 -18.08
N TYR A 102 14.61 -2.52 -17.07
CA TYR A 102 14.86 -3.34 -15.88
C TYR A 102 13.74 -4.36 -15.66
N PRO A 103 13.74 -5.52 -16.36
CA PRO A 103 12.62 -6.47 -16.33
C PRO A 103 12.30 -7.07 -14.95
N LYS A 104 13.21 -7.00 -13.99
CA LYS A 104 13.02 -7.48 -12.60
C LYS A 104 12.72 -6.37 -11.60
N PHE A 105 12.64 -5.13 -12.08
CA PHE A 105 12.38 -3.97 -11.23
C PHE A 105 10.91 -3.90 -10.85
N ASN A 106 10.62 -3.64 -9.58
CA ASN A 106 9.24 -3.48 -9.14
C ASN A 106 8.88 -2.00 -8.96
N ILE A 107 7.70 -1.65 -9.45
CA ILE A 107 7.06 -0.36 -9.21
C ILE A 107 5.79 -0.61 -8.40
N VAL A 108 5.70 0.04 -7.26
CA VAL A 108 4.50 0.08 -6.42
C VAL A 108 3.82 1.42 -6.61
N GLY A 109 2.61 1.43 -7.15
CA GLY A 109 1.78 2.62 -7.23
C GLY A 109 0.95 2.78 -5.96
N GLU A 110 1.03 3.95 -5.33
CA GLU A 110 0.08 4.30 -4.30
C GLU A 110 -1.28 4.59 -4.94
N THR A 111 -2.16 3.62 -4.84
CA THR A 111 -3.52 3.64 -5.39
C THR A 111 -4.53 3.76 -4.26
N TRP A 112 -4.54 4.90 -3.56
CA TRP A 112 -5.46 5.12 -2.44
C TRP A 112 -6.87 5.38 -2.95
N LEU A 113 -7.60 4.30 -3.16
CA LEU A 113 -8.97 4.29 -3.68
C LEU A 113 -9.85 3.42 -2.77
N GLY A 114 -11.14 3.78 -2.69
CA GLY A 114 -12.06 3.25 -1.68
C GLY A 114 -12.57 1.83 -1.91
N ASN A 115 -12.22 1.17 -3.02
CA ASN A 115 -12.62 -0.22 -3.28
C ASN A 115 -11.69 -0.92 -4.27
N ASN A 116 -11.76 -2.24 -4.26
CA ASN A 116 -10.93 -3.13 -5.06
C ASN A 116 -11.13 -2.98 -6.58
N VAL A 117 -12.33 -2.68 -7.06
CA VAL A 117 -12.60 -2.45 -8.49
C VAL A 117 -11.80 -1.26 -8.99
N LEU A 118 -11.83 -0.14 -8.26
CA LEU A 118 -11.10 1.07 -8.61
C LEU A 118 -9.58 0.85 -8.59
N ILE A 119 -9.08 0.07 -7.63
CA ILE A 119 -7.65 -0.27 -7.55
C ILE A 119 -7.23 -1.19 -8.68
N SER A 120 -8.05 -2.20 -9.01
CA SER A 120 -7.76 -3.14 -10.09
C SER A 120 -7.64 -2.48 -11.47
N TYR A 121 -8.28 -1.33 -11.67
CA TYR A 121 -8.12 -0.51 -12.87
C TYR A 121 -6.64 -0.13 -13.13
N TRP A 122 -5.89 0.14 -12.07
CA TRP A 122 -4.49 0.56 -12.15
C TRP A 122 -3.49 -0.59 -12.21
N GLN A 123 -3.92 -1.82 -11.96
CA GLN A 123 -3.00 -2.95 -12.01
C GLN A 123 -2.69 -3.34 -13.48
N LYS A 124 -1.44 -3.72 -13.74
CA LYS A 124 -1.02 -4.29 -15.02
C LYS A 124 -1.98 -5.39 -15.48
N ASP A 125 -2.27 -5.41 -16.78
CA ASP A 125 -3.15 -6.40 -17.43
C ASP A 125 -4.61 -6.38 -16.90
N SER A 126 -5.03 -5.26 -16.32
CA SER A 126 -6.41 -5.08 -15.88
C SER A 126 -7.40 -5.23 -17.03
N ARG A 127 -8.43 -6.04 -16.80
CA ARG A 127 -9.51 -6.26 -17.78
C ARG A 127 -10.48 -5.10 -17.88
N LEU A 128 -10.45 -4.18 -16.90
CA LEU A 128 -11.33 -2.99 -16.84
C LEU A 128 -10.88 -1.88 -17.79
N VAL A 129 -9.63 -1.88 -18.25
CA VAL A 129 -9.00 -0.78 -19.00
C VAL A 129 -8.74 -1.14 -20.47
N TYR A 130 -9.34 -2.22 -20.97
CA TYR A 130 -9.17 -2.60 -22.37
C TYR A 130 -9.63 -1.48 -23.32
N PRO A 131 -8.85 -1.14 -24.35
CA PRO A 131 -7.60 -1.79 -24.83
C PRO A 131 -6.32 -1.23 -24.21
N LYS A 132 -6.38 -0.48 -23.14
CA LYS A 132 -5.22 0.12 -22.45
C LYS A 132 -4.66 -0.81 -21.38
N ASN A 133 -3.35 -0.64 -21.07
CA ASN A 133 -2.68 -1.33 -19.97
C ASN A 133 -1.84 -0.32 -19.17
N SER A 134 -2.02 -0.26 -17.88
CA SER A 134 -1.25 0.61 -16.99
C SER A 134 0.24 0.24 -16.92
N ASN A 135 0.57 -1.03 -17.19
CA ASN A 135 1.89 -1.62 -16.98
C ASN A 135 2.41 -1.53 -15.53
N LEU A 136 1.58 -1.14 -14.57
CA LEU A 136 1.94 -1.02 -13.15
C LEU A 136 1.92 -2.40 -12.47
N PRO A 137 3.08 -2.95 -12.07
CA PRO A 137 3.14 -4.32 -11.57
C PRO A 137 2.43 -4.50 -10.23
N THR A 138 2.56 -3.52 -9.33
CA THR A 138 2.07 -3.61 -7.96
C THR A 138 1.24 -2.39 -7.59
N VAL A 139 0.07 -2.60 -7.03
CA VAL A 139 -0.83 -1.58 -6.48
C VAL A 139 -1.01 -1.80 -4.98
N MET A 140 -1.22 -0.72 -4.22
CA MET A 140 -1.43 -0.79 -2.76
C MET A 140 -2.88 -1.12 -2.43
N ASP A 141 -3.09 -2.12 -1.58
CA ASP A 141 -4.40 -2.65 -1.21
C ASP A 141 -4.98 -1.94 0.03
N PHE A 142 -5.35 -0.68 -0.13
CA PHE A 142 -5.94 0.13 0.93
C PHE A 142 -7.25 -0.45 1.49
N PRO A 143 -8.19 -0.96 0.66
CA PRO A 143 -9.40 -1.55 1.21
C PRO A 143 -9.14 -2.79 2.07
N LEU A 144 -8.16 -3.65 1.72
CA LEU A 144 -7.79 -4.75 2.60
C LEU A 144 -7.25 -4.24 3.95
N MET A 145 -6.43 -3.17 3.93
CA MET A 145 -5.95 -2.54 5.16
C MET A 145 -7.12 -2.09 6.04
N GLU A 146 -8.12 -1.44 5.46
CA GLU A 146 -9.32 -1.01 6.20
C GLU A 146 -10.10 -2.19 6.76
N GLU A 147 -10.32 -3.24 5.95
CA GLU A 147 -11.04 -4.44 6.41
C GLU A 147 -10.25 -5.23 7.46
N MET A 148 -8.91 -5.29 7.37
CA MET A 148 -8.08 -5.87 8.44
C MET A 148 -8.22 -5.11 9.75
N ASN A 149 -8.13 -3.78 9.73
CA ASN A 149 -8.29 -2.97 10.93
C ASN A 149 -9.66 -3.18 11.59
N LYS A 150 -10.75 -3.15 10.81
CA LYS A 150 -12.11 -3.44 11.32
C LYS A 150 -12.21 -4.86 11.86
N ALA A 151 -11.73 -5.87 11.11
CA ALA A 151 -11.84 -7.27 11.49
C ALA A 151 -11.16 -7.59 12.83
N PHE A 152 -10.01 -6.93 13.08
CA PHE A 152 -9.26 -7.12 14.33
C PHE A 152 -9.67 -6.17 15.46
N ASP A 153 -10.53 -5.17 15.19
CA ASP A 153 -11.18 -4.36 16.21
C ASP A 153 -12.49 -4.99 16.71
N GLU A 154 -13.16 -5.77 15.86
CA GLU A 154 -14.45 -6.35 16.16
C GLU A 154 -14.33 -7.71 16.89
N GLU A 155 -15.14 -7.89 17.93
CA GLU A 155 -15.31 -9.18 18.61
C GLU A 155 -16.69 -9.78 18.28
N THR A 156 -16.86 -10.18 17.03
CA THR A 156 -18.11 -10.76 16.56
C THR A 156 -17.89 -12.03 15.75
N THR A 157 -18.86 -12.92 15.82
CA THR A 157 -18.93 -14.14 15.00
C THR A 157 -20.01 -14.05 13.92
N GLU A 158 -20.62 -12.87 13.77
CA GLU A 158 -21.66 -12.62 12.79
C GLU A 158 -21.10 -12.63 11.35
N TRP A 159 -21.97 -12.94 10.40
CA TRP A 159 -21.61 -13.07 8.98
C TRP A 159 -21.12 -11.79 8.31
N ASN A 160 -21.32 -10.65 8.92
CA ASN A 160 -20.94 -9.33 8.37
C ASN A 160 -19.87 -8.60 9.18
N GLY A 161 -19.17 -9.31 10.09
CA GLY A 161 -18.17 -8.70 10.95
C GLY A 161 -17.02 -9.62 11.32
N GLY A 162 -16.07 -9.10 12.09
CA GLY A 162 -14.89 -9.83 12.52
C GLY A 162 -14.10 -10.45 11.36
N LEU A 163 -13.63 -11.68 11.55
CA LEU A 163 -12.82 -12.39 10.53
C LEU A 163 -13.60 -12.70 9.24
N PHE A 164 -14.93 -12.62 9.23
CA PHE A 164 -15.71 -12.80 8.01
C PHE A 164 -15.44 -11.70 7.00
N ARG A 165 -15.14 -10.48 7.43
CA ARG A 165 -14.72 -9.37 6.54
C ARG A 165 -13.52 -9.74 5.69
N LEU A 166 -12.53 -10.41 6.26
CA LEU A 166 -11.32 -10.84 5.54
C LEU A 166 -11.65 -11.87 4.46
N TYR A 167 -12.51 -12.83 4.80
CA TYR A 167 -12.98 -13.82 3.84
C TYR A 167 -13.74 -13.18 2.69
N GLU A 168 -14.71 -12.33 3.00
CA GLU A 168 -15.54 -11.65 2.00
C GLU A 168 -14.71 -10.75 1.09
N TYR A 169 -13.76 -9.99 1.67
CA TYR A 169 -12.87 -9.16 0.88
C TYR A 169 -11.99 -9.99 -0.07
N LEU A 170 -11.34 -11.04 0.41
CA LEU A 170 -10.49 -11.90 -0.44
C LEU A 170 -11.28 -12.64 -1.51
N SER A 171 -12.56 -12.92 -1.30
CA SER A 171 -13.42 -13.52 -2.32
C SER A 171 -13.60 -12.62 -3.56
N GLN A 172 -13.35 -11.31 -3.41
CA GLN A 172 -13.42 -10.32 -4.48
C GLN A 172 -12.13 -10.19 -5.29
N ASP A 173 -11.10 -10.97 -5.00
CA ASP A 173 -9.83 -10.98 -5.76
C ASP A 173 -10.03 -11.32 -7.26
N ILE A 174 -11.20 -11.79 -7.64
CA ILE A 174 -11.63 -12.00 -9.03
C ILE A 174 -11.48 -10.76 -9.92
N VAL A 175 -11.49 -9.54 -9.33
CA VAL A 175 -11.33 -8.29 -10.08
C VAL A 175 -9.88 -8.00 -10.45
N TYR A 176 -8.91 -8.59 -9.73
CA TYR A 176 -7.49 -8.35 -9.96
C TYR A 176 -6.92 -9.30 -11.02
N SER A 177 -6.07 -8.79 -11.88
CA SER A 177 -5.29 -9.61 -12.83
C SER A 177 -4.20 -10.42 -12.11
N HIS A 178 -3.57 -9.81 -11.10
CA HIS A 178 -2.44 -10.39 -10.35
C HIS A 178 -2.60 -10.16 -8.84
N PRO A 179 -3.50 -10.87 -8.14
CA PRO A 179 -3.74 -10.64 -6.71
C PRO A 179 -2.52 -10.90 -5.83
N MET A 180 -1.60 -11.79 -6.24
CA MET A 180 -0.35 -12.04 -5.53
C MET A 180 0.66 -10.88 -5.58
N SER A 181 0.44 -9.92 -6.48
CA SER A 181 1.29 -8.73 -6.65
C SER A 181 0.72 -7.48 -5.96
N LEU A 182 -0.33 -7.62 -5.14
CA LEU A 182 -0.85 -6.51 -4.35
C LEU A 182 0.06 -6.25 -3.15
N LEU A 183 0.37 -4.98 -2.88
CA LEU A 183 1.06 -4.61 -1.65
C LEU A 183 0.04 -4.49 -0.53
N THR A 184 0.21 -5.31 0.50
CA THR A 184 -0.68 -5.41 1.66
C THR A 184 -0.02 -4.84 2.92
N PHE A 185 -0.77 -4.19 3.78
CA PHE A 185 -0.24 -3.54 4.99
C PHE A 185 -1.34 -3.35 6.04
N LEU A 186 -0.94 -3.25 7.32
CA LEU A 186 -1.86 -2.93 8.41
C LEU A 186 -1.98 -1.42 8.61
N ASP A 187 -0.88 -0.72 8.42
CA ASP A 187 -0.73 0.71 8.58
C ASP A 187 0.43 1.22 7.72
N ASN A 188 0.53 2.53 7.56
CA ASN A 188 1.63 3.21 6.92
C ASN A 188 1.81 4.63 7.49
N HIS A 189 2.67 5.45 6.88
CA HIS A 189 2.96 6.83 7.31
C HIS A 189 1.81 7.82 7.11
N ASP A 190 0.74 7.44 6.40
CA ASP A 190 -0.42 8.29 6.09
C ASP A 190 -1.71 7.84 6.77
N THR A 191 -1.71 6.65 7.38
CA THR A 191 -2.87 6.09 8.08
C THR A 191 -2.60 6.00 9.58
N SER A 192 -3.67 5.90 10.39
CA SER A 192 -3.50 5.56 11.80
C SER A 192 -2.69 4.27 11.94
N ARG A 193 -1.82 4.19 12.94
CA ARG A 193 -1.13 2.95 13.26
C ARG A 193 -2.13 1.88 13.73
N PHE A 194 -1.75 0.63 13.67
CA PHE A 194 -2.58 -0.49 14.15
C PHE A 194 -3.02 -0.29 15.61
N TYR A 195 -2.10 0.17 16.47
CA TYR A 195 -2.45 0.75 17.77
C TYR A 195 -2.61 2.26 17.63
N ARG A 196 -3.81 2.78 17.93
CA ARG A 196 -4.11 4.22 17.76
C ARG A 196 -3.64 5.08 18.91
N SER A 197 -3.48 4.50 20.09
CA SER A 197 -2.97 5.17 21.29
C SER A 197 -2.27 4.17 22.20
N GLU A 198 -1.45 4.66 23.14
CA GLU A 198 -0.85 3.81 24.18
C GLU A 198 -1.90 3.18 25.13
N ALA A 199 -3.09 3.78 25.21
CA ALA A 199 -4.24 3.27 25.96
C ALA A 199 -5.14 2.35 25.13
N ASP A 200 -4.74 2.02 23.89
CA ASP A 200 -5.51 1.11 23.04
C ASP A 200 -5.67 -0.24 23.72
N THR A 201 -6.91 -0.69 23.83
CA THR A 201 -7.27 -1.91 24.55
C THR A 201 -7.09 -3.17 23.71
N LYS A 202 -6.66 -3.05 22.46
CA LYS A 202 -6.32 -4.22 21.66
C LYS A 202 -5.26 -5.04 22.39
N ASN A 203 -5.61 -6.28 22.69
CA ASN A 203 -4.67 -7.19 23.32
C ASN A 203 -3.60 -7.65 22.30
N LEU A 204 -2.52 -8.19 22.82
CA LEU A 204 -1.41 -8.67 22.00
C LEU A 204 -1.81 -9.86 21.09
N ASP A 205 -2.88 -10.58 21.43
CA ASP A 205 -3.36 -11.69 20.60
C ASP A 205 -3.97 -11.17 19.28
N ARG A 206 -4.68 -10.04 19.32
CA ARG A 206 -5.17 -9.36 18.10
C ARG A 206 -4.01 -8.92 17.20
N TYR A 207 -2.96 -8.38 17.78
CA TYR A 207 -1.74 -8.03 17.04
C TYR A 207 -1.11 -9.26 16.38
N LYS A 208 -0.98 -10.38 17.12
CA LYS A 208 -0.44 -11.63 16.59
C LYS A 208 -1.31 -12.19 15.47
N GLN A 209 -2.64 -12.14 15.61
CA GLN A 209 -3.57 -12.53 14.55
C GLN A 209 -3.41 -11.66 13.30
N ALA A 210 -3.37 -10.34 13.46
CA ALA A 210 -3.22 -9.40 12.36
C ALA A 210 -1.92 -9.60 11.60
N LEU A 211 -0.79 -9.74 12.30
CA LEU A 211 0.50 -10.04 11.70
C LEU A 211 0.54 -11.41 11.03
N THR A 212 -0.07 -12.43 11.66
CA THR A 212 -0.16 -13.76 11.06
C THR A 212 -0.91 -13.68 9.74
N PHE A 213 -2.05 -13.02 9.71
CA PHE A 213 -2.80 -12.83 8.47
C PHE A 213 -1.99 -12.05 7.43
N LEU A 214 -1.47 -10.88 7.77
CA LEU A 214 -0.66 -10.04 6.86
C LEU A 214 0.50 -10.83 6.24
N LEU A 215 1.22 -11.59 7.06
CA LEU A 215 2.45 -12.27 6.63
C LEU A 215 2.23 -13.64 6.00
N THR A 216 1.01 -14.17 6.01
CA THR A 216 0.72 -15.50 5.45
C THR A 216 -0.35 -15.51 4.37
N THR A 217 -1.17 -14.45 4.27
CA THR A 217 -2.15 -14.29 3.19
C THR A 217 -1.48 -14.02 1.84
N ARG A 218 -2.26 -13.72 0.82
CA ARG A 218 -1.76 -13.35 -0.52
C ARG A 218 -1.16 -11.93 -0.51
N GLY A 219 -0.33 -11.65 -1.49
CA GLY A 219 0.28 -10.32 -1.71
C GLY A 219 1.69 -10.17 -1.14
N ILE A 220 2.18 -8.96 -1.22
CA ILE A 220 3.52 -8.52 -0.78
C ILE A 220 3.32 -7.71 0.51
N PRO A 221 3.65 -8.25 1.70
CA PRO A 221 3.41 -7.53 2.94
C PRO A 221 4.40 -6.41 3.14
N GLN A 222 3.88 -5.24 3.52
CA GLN A 222 4.64 -4.10 4.02
C GLN A 222 4.40 -3.95 5.51
N ILE A 223 5.47 -3.75 6.28
CA ILE A 223 5.44 -3.44 7.71
C ILE A 223 5.97 -2.02 7.89
N TYR A 224 5.20 -1.18 8.58
CA TYR A 224 5.64 0.15 8.94
C TYR A 224 6.55 0.07 10.18
N TYR A 225 7.64 0.85 10.21
CA TYR A 225 8.57 0.83 11.33
C TYR A 225 7.88 1.16 12.66
N GLY A 226 8.33 0.54 13.71
CA GLY A 226 7.77 0.70 15.05
C GLY A 226 6.56 -0.20 15.34
N THR A 227 5.98 -0.86 14.33
CA THR A 227 4.93 -1.87 14.54
C THR A 227 5.44 -3.02 15.41
N GLU A 228 6.72 -3.37 15.29
CA GLU A 228 7.41 -4.41 16.06
C GLU A 228 7.51 -4.12 17.56
N ILE A 229 7.42 -2.86 17.96
CA ILE A 229 7.47 -2.41 19.35
C ILE A 229 6.16 -1.73 19.78
N LEU A 230 5.09 -1.94 19.03
CA LEU A 230 3.74 -1.43 19.34
C LEU A 230 3.68 0.11 19.38
N MET A 231 4.42 0.81 18.52
CA MET A 231 4.26 2.27 18.40
C MET A 231 2.82 2.60 18.02
N ALA A 232 2.25 3.57 18.73
CA ALA A 232 0.84 3.94 18.61
C ALA A 232 0.69 5.38 18.14
N ALA A 233 -0.21 5.62 17.19
CA ALA A 233 -0.63 6.96 16.80
C ALA A 233 -1.93 6.95 16.00
N ASP A 234 -2.76 7.96 16.17
CA ASP A 234 -3.98 8.16 15.39
C ASP A 234 -3.79 9.30 14.39
N LYS A 235 -4.23 9.09 13.15
CA LYS A 235 -4.22 10.10 12.07
C LYS A 235 -4.95 11.38 12.47
N ALA A 236 -5.99 11.28 13.27
CA ALA A 236 -6.74 12.43 13.77
C ALA A 236 -5.86 13.43 14.56
N ASN A 237 -4.74 12.95 15.12
CA ASN A 237 -3.79 13.77 15.88
C ASN A 237 -2.66 14.36 15.02
N GLY A 238 -2.69 14.15 13.71
CA GLY A 238 -1.76 14.71 12.74
C GLY A 238 -0.60 13.81 12.34
N ASP A 239 -0.06 14.08 11.16
CA ASP A 239 0.97 13.24 10.52
C ASP A 239 2.29 13.18 11.28
N GLY A 240 2.65 14.24 12.00
CA GLY A 240 3.87 14.28 12.80
C GLY A 240 3.93 13.20 13.86
N LEU A 241 2.78 12.85 14.46
CA LEU A 241 2.70 11.78 15.46
C LEU A 241 2.76 10.38 14.82
N LEU A 242 2.21 10.22 13.61
CA LEU A 242 2.34 8.96 12.86
C LEU A 242 3.80 8.65 12.51
N ARG A 243 4.59 9.69 12.29
CA ARG A 243 5.96 9.66 11.76
C ARG A 243 7.02 9.99 12.83
N CYS A 244 6.66 9.83 14.11
CA CYS A 244 7.64 9.98 15.20
C CYS A 244 8.84 9.05 15.00
N ASP A 245 10.02 9.52 15.40
CA ASP A 245 11.24 8.74 15.35
C ASP A 245 11.12 7.43 16.15
N PHE A 246 11.80 6.41 15.69
CA PHE A 246 11.92 5.16 16.45
C PHE A 246 12.76 5.45 17.71
N PRO A 247 12.27 5.09 18.92
CA PRO A 247 12.96 5.42 20.17
C PRO A 247 14.35 4.79 20.24
N GLY A 248 15.40 5.60 20.35
CA GLY A 248 16.80 5.18 20.38
C GLY A 248 17.57 5.44 19.09
N GLY A 249 16.96 6.09 18.11
CA GLY A 249 17.62 6.47 16.85
C GLY A 249 18.56 7.67 16.98
N TRP A 250 18.43 8.47 18.03
CA TRP A 250 19.18 9.71 18.22
C TRP A 250 19.97 9.76 19.53
N PRO A 251 21.12 10.48 19.59
CA PRO A 251 21.98 10.54 20.77
C PRO A 251 21.31 11.03 22.05
N ASN A 252 20.23 11.83 21.93
CA ASN A 252 19.54 12.42 23.07
C ASN A 252 18.25 11.70 23.44
N ASP A 253 17.97 10.56 22.83
CA ASP A 253 16.80 9.76 23.17
C ASP A 253 16.90 9.24 24.60
N THR A 254 15.86 9.43 25.38
CA THR A 254 15.76 8.96 26.76
C THR A 254 15.51 7.45 26.85
N LYS A 255 15.06 6.85 25.77
CA LYS A 255 14.76 5.41 25.67
C LYS A 255 15.33 4.86 24.37
N ASN A 256 15.98 3.71 24.45
CA ASN A 256 16.52 3.00 23.29
C ASN A 256 15.82 1.65 23.10
N CYS A 257 14.81 1.60 22.22
CA CYS A 257 14.07 0.38 21.93
C CYS A 257 14.78 -0.59 20.98
N PHE A 258 15.97 -0.28 20.49
CA PHE A 258 16.84 -1.28 19.85
C PHE A 258 17.36 -2.30 20.88
N ASP A 259 17.53 -1.86 22.12
CA ASP A 259 17.91 -2.73 23.23
C ASP A 259 16.68 -3.36 23.91
N ALA A 260 16.68 -4.68 24.02
CA ALA A 260 15.60 -5.44 24.66
C ALA A 260 15.38 -5.06 26.14
N ALA A 261 16.41 -4.64 26.85
CA ALA A 261 16.33 -4.22 28.25
C ALA A 261 15.49 -2.94 28.44
N ASN A 262 15.38 -2.13 27.42
CA ASN A 262 14.64 -0.86 27.44
C ASN A 262 13.19 -0.99 26.92
N ARG A 263 12.82 -2.14 26.39
CA ARG A 263 11.44 -2.44 25.97
C ARG A 263 10.62 -2.93 27.17
N THR A 264 9.33 -2.64 27.14
CA THR A 264 8.40 -3.29 28.09
C THR A 264 8.31 -4.80 27.80
N PRO A 265 7.87 -5.63 28.76
CA PRO A 265 7.62 -7.06 28.51
C PRO A 265 6.73 -7.30 27.29
N GLN A 266 5.67 -6.51 27.13
CA GLN A 266 4.73 -6.61 26.01
C GLN A 266 5.41 -6.25 24.66
N GLN A 267 6.24 -5.20 24.64
CA GLN A 267 7.03 -4.84 23.46
C GLN A 267 8.03 -5.92 23.08
N ASN A 268 8.67 -6.55 24.05
CA ASN A 268 9.58 -7.68 23.81
C ASN A 268 8.84 -8.90 23.26
N GLU A 269 7.65 -9.18 23.74
CA GLU A 269 6.82 -10.27 23.22
C GLU A 269 6.39 -10.00 21.77
N ALA A 270 5.91 -8.80 21.46
CA ALA A 270 5.54 -8.37 20.12
C ALA A 270 6.73 -8.47 19.14
N PHE A 271 7.88 -7.91 19.54
CA PHE A 271 9.09 -7.95 18.75
C PHE A 271 9.54 -9.40 18.45
N SER A 272 9.56 -10.24 19.49
CA SER A 272 9.99 -11.64 19.36
C SER A 272 9.04 -12.44 18.46
N PHE A 273 7.75 -12.19 18.57
CA PHE A 273 6.75 -12.83 17.71
C PHE A 273 6.94 -12.44 16.25
N MET A 274 7.02 -11.14 15.96
CA MET A 274 7.25 -10.63 14.60
C MET A 274 8.56 -11.17 14.02
N GLN A 275 9.65 -11.11 14.78
CA GLN A 275 10.96 -11.60 14.35
C GLN A 275 10.91 -13.08 13.94
N LYS A 276 10.32 -13.94 14.78
CA LYS A 276 10.16 -15.38 14.49
C LYS A 276 9.34 -15.62 13.24
N LEU A 277 8.23 -14.90 13.10
CA LEU A 277 7.33 -15.06 11.96
C LEU A 277 7.99 -14.59 10.64
N LEU A 278 8.73 -13.49 10.68
CA LEU A 278 9.48 -12.99 9.52
C LEU A 278 10.64 -13.92 9.13
N GLN A 279 11.38 -14.44 10.10
CA GLN A 279 12.45 -15.41 9.86
C GLN A 279 11.91 -16.70 9.25
N TRP A 280 10.79 -17.21 9.78
CA TRP A 280 10.12 -18.37 9.23
C TRP A 280 9.61 -18.11 7.79
N ARG A 281 9.01 -16.93 7.53
CA ARG A 281 8.52 -16.55 6.21
C ARG A 281 9.67 -16.43 5.18
N LYS A 282 10.82 -15.89 5.56
CA LYS A 282 11.95 -15.59 4.65
C LYS A 282 12.41 -16.78 3.82
N GLY A 283 12.33 -17.99 4.33
CA GLY A 283 12.73 -19.22 3.63
C GLY A 283 11.55 -20.06 3.14
N ASN A 284 10.33 -19.58 3.31
CA ASN A 284 9.13 -20.39 3.06
C ASN A 284 8.56 -20.14 1.66
N GLU A 285 8.92 -20.99 0.70
CA GLU A 285 8.43 -20.90 -0.66
C GLU A 285 6.91 -21.08 -0.77
N VAL A 286 6.30 -21.83 0.15
CA VAL A 286 4.84 -22.01 0.17
C VAL A 286 4.14 -20.67 0.37
N ILE A 287 4.66 -19.84 1.28
CA ILE A 287 4.10 -18.51 1.51
C ILE A 287 4.44 -17.54 0.38
N ALA A 288 5.64 -17.64 -0.18
CA ALA A 288 6.08 -16.74 -1.24
C ALA A 288 5.40 -16.99 -2.58
N LYS A 289 5.15 -18.27 -2.93
CA LYS A 289 4.73 -18.71 -4.27
C LYS A 289 3.41 -19.46 -4.29
N GLY A 290 2.92 -19.90 -3.12
CA GLY A 290 1.77 -20.78 -3.00
C GLY A 290 0.45 -20.11 -3.37
N GLN A 291 -0.46 -20.90 -3.92
CA GLN A 291 -1.84 -20.47 -4.13
C GLN A 291 -2.58 -20.42 -2.79
N LEU A 292 -3.53 -19.49 -2.70
CA LEU A 292 -4.42 -19.35 -1.55
C LEU A 292 -5.70 -20.14 -1.80
N LYS A 293 -6.11 -20.91 -0.79
CA LYS A 293 -7.44 -21.51 -0.68
C LYS A 293 -7.97 -21.24 0.71
N HIS A 294 -9.19 -20.73 0.83
CA HIS A 294 -9.76 -20.37 2.11
C HIS A 294 -11.16 -20.98 2.32
N PHE A 295 -11.57 -21.00 3.57
CA PHE A 295 -12.85 -21.54 4.02
C PHE A 295 -13.64 -20.42 4.71
N ALA A 296 -14.96 -20.38 4.49
CA ALA A 296 -15.80 -19.39 5.15
C ALA A 296 -15.66 -19.52 6.69
N PRO A 297 -15.46 -18.40 7.41
CA PRO A 297 -15.32 -18.42 8.86
C PRO A 297 -16.53 -19.07 9.53
N ASN A 298 -16.27 -19.84 10.57
CA ASN A 298 -17.31 -20.49 11.36
C ASN A 298 -17.01 -20.30 12.84
N LYS A 299 -17.98 -19.79 13.60
CA LYS A 299 -17.85 -19.52 15.05
C LYS A 299 -16.60 -18.71 15.42
N GLY A 300 -16.29 -17.68 14.62
CA GLY A 300 -15.12 -16.82 14.86
C GLY A 300 -13.77 -17.41 14.47
N VAL A 301 -13.75 -18.57 13.83
CA VAL A 301 -12.51 -19.18 13.32
C VAL A 301 -12.46 -19.06 11.79
N TYR A 302 -11.39 -18.46 11.29
CA TYR A 302 -11.10 -18.37 9.86
C TYR A 302 -9.90 -19.24 9.52
N VAL A 303 -10.07 -20.10 8.50
CA VAL A 303 -9.03 -21.04 8.06
C VAL A 303 -8.71 -20.81 6.60
N TYR A 304 -7.42 -20.81 6.28
CA TYR A 304 -6.94 -20.83 4.90
C TYR A 304 -5.67 -21.64 4.74
N GLU A 305 -5.47 -22.13 3.53
CA GLU A 305 -4.29 -22.89 3.09
C GLU A 305 -3.49 -22.08 2.08
N ARG A 306 -2.17 -22.10 2.19
CA ARG A 306 -1.23 -21.76 1.14
C ARG A 306 -0.58 -23.04 0.64
N LYS A 307 -0.61 -23.28 -0.67
CA LYS A 307 -0.10 -24.52 -1.25
C LYS A 307 0.84 -24.26 -2.43
N TYR A 308 2.02 -24.90 -2.38
CA TYR A 308 3.01 -24.87 -3.45
C TYR A 308 3.60 -26.27 -3.67
N GLY A 309 3.35 -26.88 -4.85
CA GLY A 309 3.69 -28.28 -5.10
C GLY A 309 2.99 -29.19 -4.10
N ASP A 310 3.77 -30.08 -3.48
CA ASP A 310 3.29 -31.03 -2.47
C ASP A 310 3.29 -30.47 -1.03
N LYS A 311 3.73 -29.21 -0.86
CA LYS A 311 3.82 -28.57 0.46
C LYS A 311 2.65 -27.63 0.67
N SER A 312 2.14 -27.62 1.90
CA SER A 312 1.13 -26.65 2.31
C SER A 312 1.39 -26.07 3.70
N VAL A 313 0.85 -24.90 3.93
CA VAL A 313 0.75 -24.23 5.22
C VAL A 313 -0.72 -23.92 5.45
N VAL A 314 -1.26 -24.43 6.55
CA VAL A 314 -2.64 -24.13 6.97
C VAL A 314 -2.58 -23.16 8.13
N VAL A 315 -3.36 -22.09 8.03
CA VAL A 315 -3.44 -21.03 9.03
C VAL A 315 -4.83 -21.03 9.64
N PHE A 316 -4.86 -20.95 10.96
CA PHE A 316 -6.07 -20.80 11.78
C PHE A 316 -5.97 -19.47 12.50
N LEU A 317 -6.98 -18.62 12.32
CA LEU A 317 -7.13 -17.34 13.03
C LEU A 317 -8.34 -17.39 13.94
#